data_10e3af0b1e4cf19a379ce3c6cf0cf04a
#
_entry.id   10e3af0b1e4cf19a379ce3c6cf0cf04a
#
_cell.length_a   1.000
_cell.length_b   1.000
_cell.length_c   1.000
_cell.angle_alpha   90.00
_cell.angle_beta   90.00
_cell.angle_gamma   90.00
#
_symmetry.space_group_name_H-M   'P 1'
#
loop_
_entity.id
_entity.type
_entity.pdbx_description
1 polymer ?
#
loop_
_entity_poly.entity_id
_entity_poly.type
_entity_poly.pdbx_seq_one_letter_code
_entity_poly.pdbx_strand_id
1 'polypeptide(L)'
;MQEKIIKLLEGCSGKIGFYYKDLNTQNEIKYNEDVKFMAASIVKLPILIEALRKLESKDISDLEKIAITKYMKVPSCGALTYMHDGIEVTIRDLCNLMIILSDNTATNVLIDRLGIDEINKTIKNLGLKNTILSRKMYDMESKKLGNENYFSLSDMSIILDSIHNETLISQSVSKEIKTIMKEQQINHKIPYYIPEDVTILHKTGEAEGITHDIGIVYSKNPFIIGFASNETNIQEFEDIIRKISRFIYEESEK
;
A
#
# COMPACT_ATOMS: atom_id res chain seq x y z
N MET A 1 -2.25 -25.45 -7.43
CA MET A 1 -1.79 -24.08 -7.19
C MET A 1 -1.40 -23.86 -5.73
N GLN A 2 -2.33 -24.00 -4.78
CA GLN A 2 -2.12 -23.69 -3.34
C GLN A 2 -0.90 -24.39 -2.74
N GLU A 3 -0.77 -25.73 -2.82
CA GLU A 3 0.35 -26.48 -2.23
C GLU A 3 1.73 -25.98 -2.71
N LYS A 4 1.84 -25.65 -4.01
CA LYS A 4 3.10 -25.13 -4.57
C LYS A 4 3.46 -23.76 -4.00
N ILE A 5 2.46 -22.89 -3.82
CA ILE A 5 2.67 -21.54 -3.24
C ILE A 5 3.09 -21.66 -1.78
N ILE A 6 2.32 -22.42 -0.97
CA ILE A 6 2.60 -22.60 0.47
C ILE A 6 4.01 -23.15 0.69
N LYS A 7 4.41 -24.16 -0.08
CA LYS A 7 5.76 -24.74 0.02
C LYS A 7 6.89 -23.73 -0.25
N LEU A 8 6.67 -22.78 -1.19
CA LEU A 8 7.65 -21.71 -1.45
C LEU A 8 7.71 -20.72 -0.28
N LEU A 9 6.58 -20.39 0.33
CA LEU A 9 6.50 -19.45 1.46
C LEU A 9 7.10 -20.04 2.75
N GLU A 10 6.88 -21.33 3.01
CA GLU A 10 7.45 -22.04 4.16
C GLU A 10 8.98 -22.14 4.11
N GLY A 11 9.58 -22.03 2.91
CA GLY A 11 11.03 -21.99 2.74
C GLY A 11 11.68 -20.65 3.08
N CYS A 12 10.91 -19.58 3.26
CA CYS A 12 11.44 -18.24 3.53
C CYS A 12 11.78 -18.03 5.00
N SER A 13 12.81 -17.24 5.26
CA SER A 13 13.15 -16.80 6.62
C SER A 13 12.19 -15.71 7.13
N GLY A 14 12.07 -15.60 8.45
CA GLY A 14 11.26 -14.58 9.10
C GLY A 14 9.76 -14.88 9.12
N LYS A 15 8.95 -13.87 9.34
CA LYS A 15 7.50 -13.96 9.42
C LYS A 15 6.90 -13.53 8.09
N ILE A 16 6.30 -14.47 7.39
CA ILE A 16 5.77 -14.29 6.04
C ILE A 16 4.25 -14.38 6.04
N GLY A 17 3.59 -13.55 5.27
CA GLY A 17 2.16 -13.60 4.96
C GLY A 17 1.91 -13.55 3.47
N PHE A 18 0.85 -14.22 3.04
CA PHE A 18 0.38 -14.24 1.67
C PHE A 18 -1.15 -14.25 1.60
N TYR A 19 -1.67 -13.53 0.61
CA TYR A 19 -3.08 -13.54 0.28
C TYR A 19 -3.26 -13.53 -1.24
N TYR A 20 -4.16 -14.34 -1.72
CA TYR A 20 -4.62 -14.37 -3.12
C TYR A 20 -6.13 -14.53 -3.14
N LYS A 21 -6.80 -13.82 -4.06
CA LYS A 21 -8.23 -13.96 -4.35
C LYS A 21 -8.48 -13.82 -5.84
N ASP A 22 -9.05 -14.83 -6.45
CA ASP A 22 -9.60 -14.77 -7.81
C ASP A 22 -10.89 -13.95 -7.78
N LEU A 23 -10.95 -12.87 -8.56
CA LEU A 23 -12.08 -11.94 -8.54
C LEU A 23 -13.32 -12.44 -9.30
N ASN A 24 -13.16 -13.44 -10.19
CA ASN A 24 -14.28 -14.07 -10.89
C ASN A 24 -14.92 -15.19 -10.06
N THR A 25 -14.08 -16.10 -9.54
CA THR A 25 -14.55 -17.30 -8.82
C THR A 25 -14.68 -17.12 -7.32
N GLN A 26 -14.07 -16.06 -6.76
CA GLN A 26 -13.96 -15.77 -5.34
C GLN A 26 -13.11 -16.80 -4.56
N ASN A 27 -12.37 -17.67 -5.25
CA ASN A 27 -11.45 -18.60 -4.59
C ASN A 27 -10.28 -17.85 -3.96
N GLU A 28 -9.92 -18.26 -2.75
CA GLU A 28 -8.83 -17.61 -1.97
C GLU A 28 -7.74 -18.61 -1.61
N ILE A 29 -6.51 -18.12 -1.50
CA ILE A 29 -5.37 -18.81 -0.87
C ILE A 29 -4.82 -17.88 0.20
N LYS A 30 -4.73 -18.37 1.43
CA LYS A 30 -4.36 -17.61 2.61
C LYS A 30 -3.19 -18.28 3.34
N TYR A 31 -2.25 -17.44 3.78
CA TYR A 31 -1.15 -17.87 4.63
C TYR A 31 -0.77 -16.72 5.56
N ASN A 32 -1.02 -16.86 6.86
CA ASN A 32 -0.76 -15.82 7.86
C ASN A 32 -1.43 -14.46 7.55
N GLU A 33 -2.57 -14.44 6.89
CA GLU A 33 -3.24 -13.24 6.39
C GLU A 33 -3.71 -12.28 7.49
N ASP A 34 -4.04 -12.81 8.70
CA ASP A 34 -4.50 -12.03 9.86
C ASP A 34 -3.36 -11.56 10.77
N VAL A 35 -2.14 -11.97 10.47
CA VAL A 35 -0.97 -11.56 11.23
C VAL A 35 -0.75 -10.06 11.08
N LYS A 36 -0.43 -9.38 12.19
CA LYS A 36 -0.01 -7.97 12.20
C LYS A 36 1.44 -7.87 11.74
N PHE A 37 1.64 -7.24 10.59
CA PHE A 37 2.95 -6.88 10.07
C PHE A 37 3.24 -5.40 10.33
N MET A 38 4.50 -5.03 10.60
CA MET A 38 4.91 -3.62 10.59
C MET A 38 4.65 -3.04 9.20
N ALA A 39 3.87 -1.96 9.14
CA ALA A 39 3.24 -1.56 7.88
C ALA A 39 4.20 -0.99 6.84
N ALA A 40 5.38 -0.46 7.25
CA ALA A 40 6.19 0.34 6.35
C ALA A 40 5.31 1.30 5.53
N SER A 41 5.41 1.30 4.19
CA SER A 41 4.63 2.19 3.34
C SER A 41 3.23 1.68 2.96
N ILE A 42 2.82 0.50 3.42
CA ILE A 42 1.45 0.01 3.17
C ILE A 42 0.41 0.88 3.89
N VAL A 43 0.76 1.45 5.04
CA VAL A 43 -0.13 2.38 5.79
C VAL A 43 -0.53 3.63 4.99
N LYS A 44 0.13 3.92 3.87
CA LYS A 44 -0.19 5.04 2.97
C LYS A 44 -1.53 4.85 2.25
N LEU A 45 -2.02 3.61 2.09
CA LEU A 45 -3.35 3.38 1.52
C LEU A 45 -4.48 3.96 2.37
N PRO A 46 -4.63 3.67 3.66
CA PRO A 46 -5.65 4.32 4.48
C PRO A 46 -5.47 5.85 4.58
N ILE A 47 -4.25 6.39 4.50
CA ILE A 47 -4.02 7.84 4.44
C ILE A 47 -4.60 8.41 3.14
N LEU A 48 -4.35 7.75 1.99
CA LEU A 48 -4.93 8.13 0.70
C LEU A 48 -6.45 8.12 0.74
N ILE A 49 -7.04 7.06 1.30
CA ILE A 49 -8.49 6.92 1.42
C ILE A 49 -9.09 8.09 2.20
N GLU A 50 -8.50 8.45 3.34
CA GLU A 50 -8.97 9.58 4.15
C GLU A 50 -8.80 10.91 3.44
N ALA A 51 -7.68 11.13 2.74
CA ALA A 51 -7.45 12.34 1.96
C ALA A 51 -8.52 12.54 0.88
N LEU A 52 -8.79 11.49 0.09
CA LEU A 52 -9.77 11.56 -1.00
C LEU A 52 -11.20 11.65 -0.46
N ARG A 53 -11.52 10.98 0.66
CA ARG A 53 -12.80 11.13 1.34
C ARG A 53 -13.06 12.58 1.74
N LYS A 54 -12.06 13.26 2.34
CA LYS A 54 -12.17 14.67 2.75
C LYS A 54 -12.24 15.63 1.56
N LEU A 55 -11.56 15.33 0.46
CA LEU A 55 -11.70 16.09 -0.79
C LEU A 55 -13.11 15.97 -1.37
N GLU A 56 -13.67 14.76 -1.40
CA GLU A 56 -15.03 14.52 -1.91
C GLU A 56 -16.10 15.21 -1.04
N SER A 57 -15.98 15.14 0.30
CA SER A 57 -16.88 15.82 1.22
C SER A 57 -16.69 17.33 1.30
N LYS A 58 -15.66 17.87 0.64
CA LYS A 58 -15.23 19.28 0.69
C LYS A 58 -14.80 19.77 2.09
N ASP A 59 -14.42 18.84 2.97
CA ASP A 59 -13.80 19.18 4.26
C ASP A 59 -12.41 19.79 4.08
N ILE A 60 -11.75 19.47 2.95
CA ILE A 60 -10.52 20.10 2.45
C ILE A 60 -10.71 20.52 1.00
N SER A 61 -10.03 21.59 0.59
CA SER A 61 -10.19 22.18 -0.74
C SER A 61 -9.24 21.54 -1.75
N ASP A 62 -9.72 21.24 -2.95
CA ASP A 62 -8.88 20.87 -4.12
C ASP A 62 -7.87 21.96 -4.50
N LEU A 63 -8.19 23.23 -4.17
CA LEU A 63 -7.34 24.39 -4.45
C LEU A 63 -6.31 24.66 -3.35
N GLU A 64 -6.37 23.91 -2.22
CA GLU A 64 -5.42 24.09 -1.14
C GLU A 64 -4.02 23.70 -1.58
N LYS A 65 -3.08 24.65 -1.42
CA LYS A 65 -1.66 24.44 -1.67
C LYS A 65 -0.88 24.52 -0.38
N ILE A 66 0.10 23.65 -0.26
CA ILE A 66 0.99 23.58 0.90
C ILE A 66 2.41 23.86 0.43
N ALA A 67 3.05 24.88 0.99
CA ALA A 67 4.45 25.18 0.74
C ALA A 67 5.34 24.22 1.55
N ILE A 68 6.15 23.42 0.87
CA ILE A 68 7.03 22.45 1.49
C ILE A 68 8.29 23.13 2.00
N THR A 69 8.45 23.19 3.30
CA THR A 69 9.62 23.78 3.94
C THR A 69 10.69 22.72 4.25
N LYS A 70 11.93 23.15 4.47
CA LYS A 70 13.05 22.26 4.86
C LYS A 70 12.76 21.42 6.13
N TYR A 71 11.92 21.92 7.04
CA TYR A 71 11.57 21.24 8.29
C TYR A 71 10.55 20.10 8.13
N MET A 72 9.83 20.08 6.99
CA MET A 72 8.87 19.03 6.64
C MET A 72 9.56 17.85 5.94
N LYS A 73 10.75 18.08 5.38
CA LYS A 73 11.45 17.10 4.57
C LYS A 73 12.03 15.99 5.44
N VAL A 74 11.72 14.75 5.07
CA VAL A 74 12.26 13.54 5.72
C VAL A 74 13.02 12.70 4.71
N PRO A 75 14.04 11.93 5.16
CA PRO A 75 14.91 11.16 4.25
C PRO A 75 14.19 10.01 3.55
N SER A 76 14.95 9.28 2.72
CA SER A 76 14.55 8.09 1.98
C SER A 76 13.59 8.37 0.80
N CYS A 77 12.60 7.52 0.56
CA CYS A 77 11.80 7.50 -0.66
C CYS A 77 11.10 8.82 -0.99
N GLY A 78 11.03 9.14 -2.26
CA GLY A 78 10.23 10.23 -2.79
C GLY A 78 11.04 11.36 -3.46
N ALA A 79 10.34 12.34 -3.97
CA ALA A 79 10.90 13.47 -4.73
C ALA A 79 10.97 14.77 -3.90
N LEU A 80 10.01 15.02 -3.00
CA LEU A 80 9.87 16.30 -2.31
C LEU A 80 11.08 16.68 -1.46
N THR A 81 11.79 15.69 -0.91
CA THR A 81 13.02 15.92 -0.16
C THR A 81 14.10 16.66 -0.98
N TYR A 82 14.13 16.44 -2.29
CA TYR A 82 15.12 17.00 -3.21
C TYR A 82 14.67 18.30 -3.91
N MET A 83 13.40 18.70 -3.75
CA MET A 83 12.89 19.92 -4.35
C MET A 83 13.34 21.15 -3.54
N HIS A 84 13.28 22.36 -4.14
CA HIS A 84 13.61 23.59 -3.44
C HIS A 84 12.64 23.87 -2.28
N ASP A 85 13.09 24.60 -1.27
CA ASP A 85 12.23 25.01 -0.17
C ASP A 85 11.19 26.03 -0.65
N GLY A 86 9.94 25.87 -0.18
CA GLY A 86 8.82 26.72 -0.57
C GLY A 86 8.10 26.27 -1.84
N ILE A 87 8.47 25.12 -2.44
CA ILE A 87 7.65 24.55 -3.53
C ILE A 87 6.21 24.34 -3.03
N GLU A 88 5.23 24.84 -3.78
CA GLU A 88 3.81 24.64 -3.47
C GLU A 88 3.26 23.40 -4.18
N VAL A 89 2.60 22.54 -3.43
CA VAL A 89 1.94 21.33 -3.93
C VAL A 89 0.50 21.26 -3.41
N THR A 90 -0.39 20.69 -4.21
CA THR A 90 -1.79 20.45 -3.81
C THR A 90 -1.91 19.17 -2.98
N ILE A 91 -3.06 18.98 -2.32
CA ILE A 91 -3.37 17.71 -1.63
C ILE A 91 -3.33 16.52 -2.61
N ARG A 92 -3.78 16.71 -3.87
CA ARG A 92 -3.73 15.66 -4.90
C ARG A 92 -2.31 15.32 -5.33
N ASP A 93 -1.43 16.34 -5.46
CA ASP A 93 0.00 16.10 -5.74
C ASP A 93 0.63 15.27 -4.62
N LEU A 94 0.32 15.60 -3.36
CA LEU A 94 0.79 14.84 -2.20
C LEU A 94 0.28 13.39 -2.23
N CYS A 95 -1.00 13.16 -2.55
CA CYS A 95 -1.58 11.82 -2.69
C CYS A 95 -0.87 11.02 -3.79
N ASN A 96 -0.64 11.62 -4.96
CA ASN A 96 0.08 10.98 -6.06
C ASN A 96 1.51 10.60 -5.63
N LEU A 97 2.30 11.56 -5.13
CA LEU A 97 3.70 11.32 -4.73
C LEU A 97 3.80 10.27 -3.62
N MET A 98 2.89 10.32 -2.64
CA MET A 98 2.83 9.35 -1.54
C MET A 98 2.65 7.92 -2.05
N ILE A 99 1.86 7.71 -3.09
CA ILE A 99 1.58 6.37 -3.61
C ILE A 99 2.60 5.95 -4.66
N ILE A 100 2.79 6.76 -5.72
CA ILE A 100 3.57 6.33 -6.88
C ILE A 100 5.07 6.23 -6.62
N LEU A 101 5.62 7.10 -5.77
CA LEU A 101 7.03 7.13 -5.36
C LEU A 101 7.23 6.74 -3.89
N SER A 102 6.16 6.40 -3.19
CA SER A 102 6.22 6.18 -1.74
C SER A 102 6.83 7.36 -0.96
N ASP A 103 6.61 8.61 -1.39
CA ASP A 103 7.21 9.82 -0.83
C ASP A 103 6.86 10.01 0.64
N ASN A 104 7.87 10.01 1.52
CA ASN A 104 7.69 10.11 2.96
C ASN A 104 7.40 11.54 3.42
N THR A 105 7.93 12.55 2.73
CA THR A 105 7.61 13.96 3.00
C THR A 105 6.14 14.23 2.69
N ALA A 106 5.65 13.81 1.50
CA ALA A 106 4.24 13.88 1.15
C ALA A 106 3.35 13.17 2.17
N THR A 107 3.76 11.98 2.62
CA THR A 107 3.05 11.21 3.64
C THR A 107 2.88 11.98 4.95
N ASN A 108 3.98 12.53 5.47
CA ASN A 108 3.95 13.23 6.74
C ASN A 108 3.14 14.54 6.67
N VAL A 109 3.23 15.26 5.56
CA VAL A 109 2.41 16.46 5.32
C VAL A 109 0.92 16.11 5.29
N LEU A 110 0.54 15.01 4.63
CA LEU A 110 -0.84 14.53 4.66
C LEU A 110 -1.28 14.09 6.06
N ILE A 111 -0.45 13.37 6.81
CA ILE A 111 -0.77 13.01 8.19
C ILE A 111 -1.00 14.25 9.07
N ASP A 112 -0.16 15.30 8.92
CA ASP A 112 -0.32 16.54 9.66
C ASP A 112 -1.62 17.27 9.28
N ARG A 113 -1.97 17.25 7.99
CA ARG A 113 -3.17 17.93 7.49
C ARG A 113 -4.47 17.20 7.84
N LEU A 114 -4.45 15.87 7.86
CA LEU A 114 -5.62 15.03 8.10
C LEU A 114 -5.85 14.73 9.58
N GLY A 115 -4.76 14.53 10.33
CA GLY A 115 -4.76 14.06 11.72
C GLY A 115 -4.75 12.53 11.82
N ILE A 116 -3.90 11.99 12.69
CA ILE A 116 -3.78 10.53 12.94
C ILE A 116 -5.12 9.94 13.40
N ASP A 117 -5.84 10.64 14.27
CA ASP A 117 -7.13 10.17 14.82
C ASP A 117 -8.20 10.02 13.74
N GLU A 118 -8.30 10.96 12.79
CA GLU A 118 -9.28 10.88 11.70
C GLU A 118 -8.92 9.76 10.71
N ILE A 119 -7.63 9.57 10.42
CA ILE A 119 -7.16 8.43 9.61
C ILE A 119 -7.54 7.12 10.29
N ASN A 120 -7.29 6.97 11.59
CA ASN A 120 -7.65 5.77 12.35
C ASN A 120 -9.17 5.57 12.46
N LYS A 121 -9.95 6.62 12.51
CA LYS A 121 -11.41 6.55 12.45
C LYS A 121 -11.89 5.99 11.12
N THR A 122 -11.29 6.40 10.02
CA THR A 122 -11.55 5.82 8.69
C THR A 122 -11.13 4.36 8.62
N ILE A 123 -9.95 3.99 9.14
CA ILE A 123 -9.51 2.60 9.28
C ILE A 123 -10.57 1.75 10.01
N LYS A 124 -11.05 2.25 11.15
CA LYS A 124 -12.09 1.56 11.94
C LYS A 124 -13.42 1.45 11.20
N ASN A 125 -13.86 2.51 10.52
CA ASN A 125 -15.12 2.54 9.79
C ASN A 125 -15.12 1.58 8.59
N LEU A 126 -13.94 1.33 7.99
CA LEU A 126 -13.75 0.33 6.94
C LEU A 126 -13.69 -1.11 7.49
N GLY A 127 -13.76 -1.30 8.80
CA GLY A 127 -13.70 -2.63 9.43
C GLY A 127 -12.31 -3.26 9.50
N LEU A 128 -11.26 -2.47 9.32
CA LEU A 128 -9.87 -2.95 9.35
C LEU A 128 -9.44 -3.18 10.81
N LYS A 129 -9.24 -4.42 11.19
CA LYS A 129 -9.08 -4.83 12.59
C LYS A 129 -7.62 -4.80 13.06
N ASN A 130 -6.70 -4.99 12.14
CA ASN A 130 -5.27 -5.15 12.43
C ASN A 130 -4.42 -3.99 11.90
N THR A 131 -5.05 -3.03 11.21
CA THR A 131 -4.39 -1.85 10.64
C THR A 131 -4.49 -0.67 11.59
N ILE A 132 -3.38 0.00 11.82
CA ILE A 132 -3.31 1.21 12.67
C ILE A 132 -2.19 2.12 12.20
N LEU A 133 -2.44 3.42 12.20
CA LEU A 133 -1.44 4.48 12.09
C LEU A 133 -1.16 5.06 13.46
N SER A 134 0.04 4.83 14.01
CA SER A 134 0.44 5.28 15.36
C SER A 134 1.50 6.37 15.33
N ARG A 135 2.23 6.53 14.22
CA ARG A 135 3.31 7.50 14.09
C ARG A 135 3.53 7.95 12.64
N LYS A 136 4.17 9.08 12.48
CA LYS A 136 4.65 9.56 11.18
C LYS A 136 5.81 8.70 10.65
N MET A 137 6.11 8.86 9.37
CA MET A 137 7.32 8.29 8.77
C MET A 137 8.56 8.93 9.39
N TYR A 138 9.56 8.13 9.71
CA TYR A 138 10.81 8.57 10.37
C TYR A 138 10.67 9.21 11.77
N ASP A 139 9.52 9.11 12.42
CA ASP A 139 9.36 9.48 13.83
C ASP A 139 10.01 8.43 14.74
N MET A 140 11.32 8.58 14.94
CA MET A 140 12.12 7.65 15.73
C MET A 140 11.86 7.77 17.23
N GLU A 141 11.36 8.93 17.70
CA GLU A 141 11.02 9.13 19.12
C GLU A 141 9.75 8.36 19.47
N SER A 142 8.67 8.51 18.66
CA SER A 142 7.48 7.70 18.81
C SER A 142 7.77 6.20 18.72
N LYS A 143 8.65 5.81 17.78
CA LYS A 143 9.07 4.39 17.65
C LYS A 143 9.74 3.86 18.92
N LYS A 144 10.63 4.64 19.57
CA LYS A 144 11.27 4.26 20.85
C LYS A 144 10.27 4.11 22.00
N LEU A 145 9.14 4.82 21.93
CA LEU A 145 8.03 4.69 22.88
C LEU A 145 7.12 3.50 22.61
N GLY A 146 7.44 2.69 21.59
CA GLY A 146 6.67 1.50 21.21
C GLY A 146 5.54 1.76 20.22
N ASN A 147 5.38 2.99 19.71
CA ASN A 147 4.41 3.29 18.69
C ASN A 147 4.89 2.79 17.33
N GLU A 148 4.15 1.87 16.73
CA GLU A 148 4.45 1.34 15.40
C GLU A 148 3.19 1.26 14.56
N ASN A 149 3.35 1.42 13.25
CA ASN A 149 2.26 1.28 12.28
C ASN A 149 2.14 -0.19 11.88
N TYR A 150 0.94 -0.72 11.90
CA TYR A 150 0.66 -2.12 11.55
C TYR A 150 -0.40 -2.25 10.47
N PHE A 151 -0.39 -3.38 9.79
CA PHE A 151 -1.44 -3.85 8.88
C PHE A 151 -1.53 -5.37 8.88
N SER A 152 -2.60 -5.92 8.30
CA SER A 152 -2.70 -7.33 7.91
C SER A 152 -3.11 -7.46 6.44
N LEU A 153 -2.81 -8.60 5.84
CA LEU A 153 -3.23 -8.87 4.46
C LEU A 153 -4.75 -9.01 4.35
N SER A 154 -5.41 -9.54 5.37
CA SER A 154 -6.88 -9.59 5.42
C SER A 154 -7.51 -8.19 5.40
N ASP A 155 -6.95 -7.22 6.14
CA ASP A 155 -7.44 -5.83 6.07
C ASP A 155 -7.20 -5.21 4.69
N MET A 156 -6.03 -5.44 4.09
CA MET A 156 -5.74 -4.92 2.75
C MET A 156 -6.60 -5.58 1.68
N SER A 157 -6.98 -6.85 1.84
CA SER A 157 -7.90 -7.52 0.92
C SER A 157 -9.28 -6.86 0.90
N ILE A 158 -9.78 -6.37 2.04
CA ILE A 158 -11.03 -5.60 2.13
C ILE A 158 -10.92 -4.30 1.32
N ILE A 159 -9.83 -3.57 1.47
CA ILE A 159 -9.58 -2.34 0.71
C ILE A 159 -9.52 -2.63 -0.79
N LEU A 160 -8.70 -3.61 -1.20
CA LEU A 160 -8.49 -3.93 -2.62
C LEU A 160 -9.75 -4.46 -3.29
N ASP A 161 -10.53 -5.30 -2.60
CA ASP A 161 -11.81 -5.79 -3.08
C ASP A 161 -12.82 -4.64 -3.25
N SER A 162 -12.89 -3.72 -2.28
CA SER A 162 -13.73 -2.53 -2.37
C SER A 162 -13.30 -1.56 -3.47
N ILE A 163 -11.99 -1.41 -3.72
CA ILE A 163 -11.45 -0.65 -4.86
C ILE A 163 -11.89 -1.31 -6.19
N HIS A 164 -11.72 -2.63 -6.31
CA HIS A 164 -12.13 -3.35 -7.51
C HIS A 164 -13.61 -3.14 -7.83
N ASN A 165 -14.48 -3.33 -6.84
CA ASN A 165 -15.93 -3.21 -6.96
C ASN A 165 -16.44 -1.75 -6.97
N GLU A 166 -15.54 -0.75 -6.85
CA GLU A 166 -15.88 0.67 -6.81
C GLU A 166 -16.85 1.06 -5.67
N THR A 167 -16.71 0.39 -4.53
CA THR A 167 -17.54 0.58 -3.33
C THR A 167 -16.80 1.23 -2.16
N LEU A 168 -15.49 1.48 -2.30
CA LEU A 168 -14.69 2.09 -1.24
C LEU A 168 -15.02 3.58 -1.10
N ILE A 169 -15.66 3.98 -0.01
CA ILE A 169 -16.21 5.32 0.26
C ILE A 169 -17.30 5.70 -0.76
N SER A 170 -16.92 5.88 -2.03
CA SER A 170 -17.79 6.16 -3.16
C SER A 170 -17.18 5.61 -4.45
N GLN A 171 -17.97 5.59 -5.53
CA GLN A 171 -17.49 5.21 -6.85
C GLN A 171 -16.41 6.19 -7.35
N SER A 172 -16.57 7.48 -7.10
CA SER A 172 -15.61 8.52 -7.49
C SER A 172 -14.25 8.32 -6.81
N VAL A 173 -14.25 8.16 -5.48
CA VAL A 173 -13.04 7.90 -4.68
C VAL A 173 -12.37 6.60 -5.12
N SER A 174 -13.12 5.53 -5.32
CA SER A 174 -12.57 4.25 -5.79
C SER A 174 -11.87 4.37 -7.15
N LYS A 175 -12.47 5.09 -8.10
CA LYS A 175 -11.88 5.33 -9.43
C LYS A 175 -10.62 6.18 -9.34
N GLU A 176 -10.60 7.19 -8.49
CA GLU A 176 -9.43 8.03 -8.29
C GLU A 176 -8.27 7.22 -7.67
N ILE A 177 -8.55 6.36 -6.68
CA ILE A 177 -7.54 5.46 -6.10
C ILE A 177 -6.98 4.52 -7.17
N LYS A 178 -7.84 3.92 -8.01
CA LYS A 178 -7.39 3.08 -9.15
C LYS A 178 -6.43 3.85 -10.05
N THR A 179 -6.78 5.08 -10.41
CA THR A 179 -5.96 5.94 -11.27
C THR A 179 -4.58 6.20 -10.63
N ILE A 180 -4.54 6.55 -9.35
CA ILE A 180 -3.29 6.82 -8.64
C ILE A 180 -2.44 5.54 -8.50
N MET A 181 -3.04 4.42 -8.10
CA MET A 181 -2.30 3.16 -7.90
C MET A 181 -1.76 2.56 -9.19
N LYS A 182 -2.41 2.83 -10.33
CA LYS A 182 -1.95 2.40 -11.67
C LYS A 182 -0.60 3.03 -12.03
N GLU A 183 -0.34 4.24 -11.56
CA GLU A 183 0.88 5.00 -11.88
C GLU A 183 2.06 4.67 -10.94
N GLN A 184 1.99 3.56 -10.18
CA GLN A 184 3.09 3.10 -9.32
C GLN A 184 4.40 2.95 -10.10
N GLN A 185 5.50 3.50 -9.55
CA GLN A 185 6.82 3.50 -10.20
C GLN A 185 7.78 2.45 -9.61
N ILE A 186 7.43 1.81 -8.48
CA ILE A 186 8.29 0.84 -7.79
C ILE A 186 7.86 -0.56 -8.19
N ASN A 187 8.33 -1.06 -9.35
CA ASN A 187 7.79 -2.23 -10.06
C ASN A 187 8.67 -3.49 -9.98
N HIS A 188 9.59 -3.56 -9.02
CA HIS A 188 10.56 -4.67 -8.93
C HIS A 188 10.06 -5.93 -8.19
N LYS A 189 8.76 -5.99 -7.79
CA LYS A 189 8.16 -7.12 -7.06
C LYS A 189 7.03 -7.78 -7.85
N ILE A 190 5.76 -7.55 -7.51
CA ILE A 190 4.62 -8.16 -8.23
C ILE A 190 4.71 -7.97 -9.74
N PRO A 191 4.96 -6.76 -10.29
CA PRO A 191 4.97 -6.55 -11.74
C PRO A 191 6.18 -7.16 -12.47
N TYR A 192 7.27 -7.50 -11.78
CA TYR A 192 8.59 -7.71 -12.35
C TYR A 192 8.64 -8.69 -13.55
N TYR A 193 7.87 -9.76 -13.53
CA TYR A 193 7.78 -10.75 -14.61
C TYR A 193 6.42 -10.77 -15.33
N ILE A 194 5.55 -9.82 -15.03
CA ILE A 194 4.25 -9.67 -15.72
C ILE A 194 4.44 -8.71 -16.88
N PRO A 195 3.83 -8.94 -18.05
CA PRO A 195 3.95 -8.04 -19.20
C PRO A 195 3.52 -6.61 -18.89
N GLU A 196 4.20 -5.62 -19.47
CA GLU A 196 4.00 -4.18 -19.18
C GLU A 196 2.61 -3.66 -19.61
N ASP A 197 1.93 -4.33 -20.52
CA ASP A 197 0.58 -3.99 -20.98
C ASP A 197 -0.52 -4.45 -20.01
N VAL A 198 -0.18 -5.29 -19.05
CA VAL A 198 -1.10 -5.71 -17.97
C VAL A 198 -1.26 -4.60 -16.95
N THR A 199 -2.48 -4.13 -16.73
CA THR A 199 -2.74 -3.14 -15.69
C THR A 199 -2.60 -3.76 -14.30
N ILE A 200 -1.73 -3.18 -13.49
CA ILE A 200 -1.51 -3.59 -12.10
C ILE A 200 -1.68 -2.38 -11.20
N LEU A 201 -2.58 -2.47 -10.23
CA LEU A 201 -2.73 -1.50 -9.16
C LEU A 201 -2.00 -2.05 -7.94
N HIS A 202 -0.92 -1.41 -7.50
CA HIS A 202 -0.22 -1.97 -6.33
C HIS A 202 0.44 -0.92 -5.44
N LYS A 203 0.79 -1.34 -4.23
CA LYS A 203 1.55 -0.54 -3.26
C LYS A 203 2.59 -1.38 -2.59
N THR A 204 3.83 -0.91 -2.64
CA THR A 204 4.99 -1.51 -1.96
C THR A 204 5.19 -0.95 -0.56
N GLY A 205 5.84 -1.75 0.29
CA GLY A 205 6.33 -1.34 1.61
C GLY A 205 7.72 -1.91 1.87
N GLU A 206 8.65 -1.07 2.33
CA GLU A 206 10.04 -1.46 2.56
C GLU A 206 10.60 -0.83 3.82
N ALA A 207 11.32 -1.64 4.61
CA ALA A 207 12.15 -1.23 5.73
C ALA A 207 13.21 -2.30 5.98
N GLU A 208 14.08 -2.12 6.97
CA GLU A 208 15.07 -3.12 7.35
C GLU A 208 14.39 -4.45 7.75
N GLY A 209 14.72 -5.54 7.05
CA GLY A 209 14.11 -6.87 7.24
C GLY A 209 12.63 -6.96 6.82
N ILE A 210 12.12 -5.99 6.07
CA ILE A 210 10.71 -5.88 5.68
C ILE A 210 10.61 -5.60 4.19
N THR A 211 9.84 -6.41 3.48
CA THR A 211 9.44 -6.13 2.10
C THR A 211 8.02 -6.61 1.88
N HIS A 212 7.16 -5.72 1.39
CA HIS A 212 5.75 -5.95 1.10
C HIS A 212 5.43 -5.55 -0.33
N ASP A 213 4.42 -6.18 -0.90
CA ASP A 213 3.73 -5.69 -2.09
C ASP A 213 2.29 -6.24 -2.09
N ILE A 214 1.31 -5.38 -2.32
CA ILE A 214 -0.10 -5.74 -2.35
C ILE A 214 -0.77 -5.06 -3.54
N GLY A 215 -1.68 -5.76 -4.22
CA GLY A 215 -2.31 -5.15 -5.39
C GLY A 215 -3.38 -5.99 -6.06
N ILE A 216 -3.87 -5.45 -7.18
CA ILE A 216 -4.84 -6.06 -8.09
C ILE A 216 -4.16 -6.19 -9.44
N VAL A 217 -4.17 -7.37 -10.02
CA VAL A 217 -3.67 -7.65 -11.38
C VAL A 217 -4.87 -7.87 -12.30
N TYR A 218 -5.00 -7.04 -13.33
CA TYR A 218 -6.07 -7.13 -14.33
C TYR A 218 -5.64 -7.97 -15.55
N SER A 219 -5.45 -9.25 -15.30
CA SER A 219 -5.25 -10.29 -16.32
C SER A 219 -6.58 -10.72 -16.92
N LYS A 220 -6.59 -11.74 -17.79
CA LYS A 220 -7.83 -12.34 -18.31
C LYS A 220 -8.79 -12.78 -17.19
N ASN A 221 -8.26 -13.38 -16.13
CA ASN A 221 -8.98 -13.66 -14.90
C ASN A 221 -8.36 -12.80 -13.78
N PRO A 222 -8.92 -11.61 -13.48
CA PRO A 222 -8.30 -10.66 -12.56
C PRO A 222 -8.25 -11.19 -11.13
N PHE A 223 -7.23 -10.78 -10.39
CA PHE A 223 -7.02 -11.26 -9.02
C PHE A 223 -6.41 -10.22 -8.10
N ILE A 224 -6.67 -10.36 -6.81
CA ILE A 224 -5.97 -9.67 -5.72
C ILE A 224 -4.80 -10.55 -5.28
N ILE A 225 -3.66 -9.92 -5.02
CA ILE A 225 -2.48 -10.59 -4.49
C ILE A 225 -1.80 -9.70 -3.45
N GLY A 226 -1.28 -10.31 -2.39
CA GLY A 226 -0.57 -9.60 -1.34
C GLY A 226 0.51 -10.44 -0.68
N PHE A 227 1.65 -9.81 -0.44
CA PHE A 227 2.81 -10.37 0.26
C PHE A 227 3.21 -9.45 1.40
N ALA A 228 3.46 -10.03 2.57
CA ALA A 228 3.92 -9.31 3.74
C ALA A 228 5.06 -10.07 4.43
N SER A 229 6.02 -9.34 5.01
CA SER A 229 7.10 -9.96 5.77
C SER A 229 7.59 -9.09 6.92
N ASN A 230 8.09 -9.72 7.97
CA ASN A 230 8.91 -9.12 9.01
C ASN A 230 10.13 -10.02 9.26
N GLU A 231 11.27 -9.42 9.59
CA GLU A 231 12.50 -10.14 9.95
C GLU A 231 12.96 -11.15 8.88
N THR A 232 12.72 -10.81 7.59
CA THR A 232 13.02 -11.68 6.46
C THR A 232 14.34 -11.32 5.77
N ASN A 233 14.90 -12.27 5.05
CA ASN A 233 15.89 -12.00 4.01
C ASN A 233 15.16 -11.37 2.80
N ILE A 234 15.34 -10.06 2.61
CA ILE A 234 14.62 -9.27 1.59
C ILE A 234 14.83 -9.83 0.18
N GLN A 235 16.08 -10.13 -0.21
CA GLN A 235 16.39 -10.62 -1.55
C GLN A 235 15.71 -11.96 -1.84
N GLU A 236 15.78 -12.88 -0.89
CA GLU A 236 15.16 -14.20 -0.99
C GLU A 236 13.63 -14.07 -1.14
N PHE A 237 13.00 -13.26 -0.29
CA PHE A 237 11.55 -13.11 -0.33
C PHE A 237 11.07 -12.34 -1.56
N GLU A 238 11.78 -11.34 -2.04
CA GLU A 238 11.45 -10.65 -3.30
C GLU A 238 11.52 -11.59 -4.51
N ASP A 239 12.49 -12.50 -4.54
CA ASP A 239 12.55 -13.53 -5.59
C ASP A 239 11.34 -14.48 -5.53
N ILE A 240 10.85 -14.79 -4.33
CA ILE A 240 9.64 -15.59 -4.14
C ILE A 240 8.40 -14.80 -4.57
N ILE A 241 8.29 -13.50 -4.21
CA ILE A 241 7.22 -12.62 -4.69
C ILE A 241 7.14 -12.64 -6.22
N ARG A 242 8.27 -12.42 -6.91
CA ARG A 242 8.32 -12.41 -8.38
C ARG A 242 7.90 -13.75 -9.00
N LYS A 243 8.40 -14.87 -8.45
CA LYS A 243 8.08 -16.23 -8.92
C LYS A 243 6.61 -16.59 -8.73
N ILE A 244 6.04 -16.26 -7.55
CA ILE A 244 4.63 -16.56 -7.26
C ILE A 244 3.73 -15.66 -8.11
N SER A 245 4.03 -14.36 -8.21
CA SER A 245 3.24 -13.41 -9.03
C SER A 245 3.21 -13.85 -10.49
N ARG A 246 4.35 -14.20 -11.08
CA ARG A 246 4.41 -14.75 -12.43
C ARG A 246 3.59 -16.03 -12.58
N PHE A 247 3.78 -16.99 -11.68
CA PHE A 247 3.06 -18.26 -11.73
C PHE A 247 1.54 -18.08 -11.67
N ILE A 248 1.04 -17.20 -10.78
CA ILE A 248 -0.39 -16.91 -10.67
C ILE A 248 -0.89 -16.20 -11.94
N TYR A 249 -0.12 -15.24 -12.47
CA TYR A 249 -0.45 -14.58 -13.72
C TYR A 249 -0.57 -15.58 -14.87
N GLU A 250 0.41 -16.49 -15.05
CA GLU A 250 0.36 -17.54 -16.10
C GLU A 250 -0.86 -18.46 -15.94
N GLU A 251 -1.28 -18.77 -14.70
CA GLU A 251 -2.51 -19.54 -14.45
C GLU A 251 -3.79 -18.71 -14.77
N SER A 252 -3.76 -17.41 -14.49
CA SER A 252 -4.91 -16.51 -14.72
C SER A 252 -5.19 -16.23 -16.20
N GLU A 253 -4.22 -16.49 -17.09
CA GLU A 253 -4.36 -16.35 -18.54
C GLU A 253 -4.99 -17.59 -19.23
N LYS A 254 -5.13 -18.70 -18.50
CA LYS A 254 -5.77 -19.91 -19.02
C LYS A 254 -7.30 -19.80 -19.00
#